data_005ce61399e6875ed1f485f4b9bf5b91
#
_entry.id   005ce61399e6875ed1f485f4b9bf5b91
#
_cell.length_a   1.000
_cell.length_b   1.000
_cell.length_c   1.000
_cell.angle_alpha   90.00
_cell.angle_beta   90.00
_cell.angle_gamma   90.00
#
_symmetry.space_group_name_H-M   'P 1'
#
loop_
_entity.id
_entity.type
_entity.pdbx_description
1 polymer ?
#
loop_
_entity_poly.entity_id
_entity_poly.type
_entity_poly.pdbx_seq_one_letter_code
_entity_poly.pdbx_strand_id
1 'polypeptide(L)'
;MGGVGLSSLLRAESSVGLRPTSRSHKAVILIFLPGGPSHQDMFDLKQDAPAEIRGEFNPIATSVPGLQICEHLPRMAKVMDRCTLIRSMVGMEDRHESFQTYTGRLNRNQPPGGWPAMGALLAKLQGSADPAIPASVGLAPKMGHVPWSDNGVAGYLGAAYAPFEINKGGGKDDMVLNGITLDRLADRRTLLGALDGFRREVDTSGQLAGADAYTQQAFGILTSSRLMRALDFKNEEPAVIARYGQGDSRNRDDGAPKLMEQFLVARRLVEAGARCVTLAFSRWDHHGDNFGALRQDLPLFDQGLSALITDLHERGLDKDVSVLVAGEFGRTPTINKDGGRDHWPRVGFSLLAGGGLRHGQVIGSTDRLGGEADSRPTTFGEVHATLYHAMGLDVNKVTVPDLSGRPQFLVDPGVQPMKELVG
;
A
#
# COMPACT_ATOMS: atom_id res chain seq x y z
N MET A 1 -53.50 0.28 5.05
CA MET A 1 -52.09 0.16 5.39
C MET A 1 -51.41 -0.54 4.23
N GLY A 2 -50.76 0.27 3.35
CA GLY A 2 -50.10 -0.23 2.16
C GLY A 2 -48.72 -0.74 2.51
N GLY A 3 -48.45 -2.04 2.34
CA GLY A 3 -47.12 -2.63 2.50
C GLY A 3 -46.21 -2.23 1.36
N VAL A 4 -45.04 -1.72 1.68
CA VAL A 4 -43.98 -1.43 0.70
C VAL A 4 -43.42 -2.78 0.23
N GLY A 5 -43.67 -3.13 -1.02
CA GLY A 5 -43.25 -4.41 -1.59
C GLY A 5 -41.72 -4.45 -1.84
N LEU A 6 -41.15 -5.66 -1.75
CA LEU A 6 -39.71 -5.93 -2.00
C LEU A 6 -39.24 -5.36 -3.34
N SER A 7 -40.11 -5.29 -4.35
CA SER A 7 -39.83 -4.72 -5.66
C SER A 7 -39.59 -3.19 -5.64
N SER A 8 -40.19 -2.46 -4.68
CA SER A 8 -39.95 -1.02 -4.52
C SER A 8 -38.64 -0.74 -3.76
N LEU A 9 -38.25 -1.64 -2.84
CA LEU A 9 -36.94 -1.60 -2.20
C LEU A 9 -35.80 -1.87 -3.20
N LEU A 10 -35.94 -2.89 -4.05
CA LEU A 10 -34.94 -3.22 -5.07
C LEU A 10 -34.82 -2.15 -6.18
N ARG A 11 -35.91 -1.43 -6.51
CA ARG A 11 -35.85 -0.26 -7.43
C ARG A 11 -35.21 0.97 -6.78
N ALA A 12 -35.35 1.16 -5.49
CA ALA A 12 -34.67 2.23 -4.77
C ALA A 12 -33.14 1.99 -4.67
N GLU A 13 -32.72 0.73 -4.56
CA GLU A 13 -31.29 0.37 -4.58
C GLU A 13 -30.64 0.52 -5.96
N SER A 14 -31.37 0.29 -7.04
CA SER A 14 -30.85 0.42 -8.42
C SER A 14 -30.74 1.87 -8.93
N SER A 15 -31.36 2.83 -8.26
CA SER A 15 -31.28 4.26 -8.62
C SER A 15 -30.28 5.07 -7.81
N VAL A 16 -29.60 4.46 -6.84
CA VAL A 16 -28.50 5.09 -6.10
C VAL A 16 -27.22 4.92 -6.91
N GLY A 17 -27.02 5.80 -7.91
CA GLY A 17 -25.67 6.07 -8.38
C GLY A 17 -24.78 6.33 -7.17
N LEU A 18 -23.51 5.92 -7.23
CA LEU A 18 -22.49 6.16 -6.21
C LEU A 18 -22.52 7.64 -5.78
N ARG A 19 -23.43 8.00 -4.89
CA ARG A 19 -23.27 9.22 -4.11
C ARG A 19 -22.15 8.92 -3.14
N PRO A 20 -21.08 9.72 -3.09
CA PRO A 20 -20.09 9.61 -2.04
C PRO A 20 -20.89 9.64 -0.73
N THR A 21 -20.80 8.57 0.05
CA THR A 21 -21.29 8.63 1.42
C THR A 21 -20.48 9.74 2.07
N SER A 22 -21.11 10.82 2.48
CA SER A 22 -20.51 12.09 2.93
C SER A 22 -19.77 11.99 4.28
N ARG A 23 -19.14 10.86 4.56
CA ARG A 23 -18.14 10.70 5.62
C ARG A 23 -16.87 10.18 4.98
N SER A 24 -16.02 11.13 4.59
CA SER A 24 -14.62 10.85 4.33
C SER A 24 -14.08 10.00 5.48
N HIS A 25 -13.41 8.92 5.14
CA HIS A 25 -12.79 8.04 6.12
C HIS A 25 -11.30 7.97 5.84
N LYS A 26 -10.51 7.98 6.89
CA LYS A 26 -9.06 7.90 6.77
C LYS A 26 -8.60 6.55 6.25
N ALA A 27 -7.65 6.57 5.30
CA ALA A 27 -7.08 5.37 4.68
C ALA A 27 -5.62 5.59 4.29
N VAL A 28 -4.93 4.48 4.00
CA VAL A 28 -3.55 4.50 3.51
C VAL A 28 -3.37 3.58 2.31
N ILE A 29 -2.62 4.04 1.31
CA ILE A 29 -2.14 3.24 0.18
C ILE A 29 -0.64 3.09 0.32
N LEU A 30 -0.15 1.85 0.41
CA LEU A 30 1.27 1.53 0.53
C LEU A 30 1.74 0.94 -0.81
N ILE A 31 2.66 1.64 -1.47
CA ILE A 31 3.23 1.26 -2.76
C ILE A 31 4.66 0.79 -2.52
N PHE A 32 4.86 -0.51 -2.67
CA PHE A 32 6.14 -1.15 -2.52
C PHE A 32 6.88 -1.24 -3.85
N LEU A 33 8.14 -0.87 -3.85
CA LEU A 33 9.04 -0.94 -4.99
C LEU A 33 10.08 -2.05 -4.73
N PRO A 34 9.76 -3.31 -5.09
CA PRO A 34 10.57 -4.45 -4.70
C PRO A 34 11.95 -4.42 -5.35
N GLY A 35 12.98 -4.63 -4.52
CA GLY A 35 14.36 -4.69 -4.99
C GLY A 35 15.22 -3.47 -4.66
N GLY A 36 14.75 -2.51 -3.86
CA GLY A 36 15.56 -1.36 -3.46
C GLY A 36 15.82 -0.36 -4.59
N PRO A 37 14.87 0.52 -4.90
CA PRO A 37 15.01 1.51 -5.97
C PRO A 37 16.15 2.49 -5.72
N SER A 38 16.92 2.81 -6.77
CA SER A 38 18.06 3.73 -6.70
C SER A 38 17.59 5.19 -6.51
N HIS A 39 17.79 5.73 -5.30
CA HIS A 39 17.45 7.12 -5.00
C HIS A 39 18.28 8.12 -5.85
N GLN A 40 19.55 7.79 -6.14
CA GLN A 40 20.44 8.63 -6.92
C GLN A 40 19.96 8.83 -8.37
N ASP A 41 19.23 7.86 -8.91
CA ASP A 41 18.78 7.89 -10.31
C ASP A 41 17.31 8.34 -10.44
N MET A 42 16.61 8.55 -9.33
CA MET A 42 15.19 8.92 -9.30
C MET A 42 14.95 10.30 -8.69
N PHE A 43 15.36 10.49 -7.44
CA PHE A 43 14.95 11.64 -6.62
C PHE A 43 16.09 12.44 -5.99
N ASP A 44 17.33 11.96 -6.06
CA ASP A 44 18.49 12.57 -5.41
C ASP A 44 19.72 12.59 -6.33
N LEU A 45 19.55 13.09 -7.55
CA LEU A 45 20.59 13.12 -8.57
C LEU A 45 21.78 13.98 -8.12
N LYS A 46 23.00 13.42 -8.25
CA LYS A 46 24.24 14.04 -7.80
C LYS A 46 25.03 14.58 -9.00
N GLN A 47 24.55 15.66 -9.60
CA GLN A 47 25.11 16.19 -10.87
C GLN A 47 26.58 16.63 -10.77
N ASP A 48 27.03 17.07 -9.59
CA ASP A 48 28.41 17.50 -9.33
C ASP A 48 29.33 16.32 -8.91
N ALA A 49 28.77 15.10 -8.80
CA ALA A 49 29.59 13.92 -8.51
C ALA A 49 30.31 13.39 -9.74
N PRO A 50 31.39 12.58 -9.57
CA PRO A 50 32.02 11.87 -10.67
C PRO A 50 31.06 11.02 -11.47
N ALA A 51 31.37 10.75 -12.75
CA ALA A 51 30.50 10.07 -13.69
C ALA A 51 30.04 8.67 -13.20
N GLU A 52 30.92 7.94 -12.50
CA GLU A 52 30.65 6.64 -11.90
C GLU A 52 29.65 6.69 -10.72
N ILE A 53 29.27 7.88 -10.28
CA ILE A 53 28.26 8.11 -9.24
C ILE A 53 27.04 8.81 -9.80
N ARG A 54 27.25 9.88 -10.57
CA ARG A 54 26.21 10.73 -11.14
C ARG A 54 25.24 9.97 -12.04
N GLY A 55 25.74 8.96 -12.77
CA GLY A 55 24.93 8.20 -13.73
C GLY A 55 24.62 8.96 -15.02
N GLU A 56 23.58 8.50 -15.73
CA GLU A 56 23.26 8.95 -17.09
C GLU A 56 22.10 9.96 -17.15
N PHE A 57 21.31 10.11 -16.07
CA PHE A 57 20.07 10.89 -16.09
C PHE A 57 20.29 12.35 -15.68
N ASN A 58 19.47 13.22 -16.26
CA ASN A 58 19.49 14.64 -15.97
C ASN A 58 18.36 15.03 -14.99
N PRO A 59 18.57 16.03 -14.14
CA PRO A 59 17.53 16.57 -13.29
C PRO A 59 16.61 17.51 -14.06
N ILE A 60 15.32 17.48 -13.72
CA ILE A 60 14.33 18.45 -14.14
C ILE A 60 13.75 19.18 -12.95
N ALA A 61 13.38 20.45 -13.13
CA ALA A 61 12.70 21.24 -12.10
C ALA A 61 11.30 20.68 -11.80
N THR A 62 10.86 20.84 -10.55
CA THR A 62 9.53 20.42 -10.12
C THR A 62 8.62 21.61 -9.79
N SER A 63 7.37 21.34 -9.42
CA SER A 63 6.44 22.36 -8.88
C SER A 63 6.92 22.96 -7.55
N VAL A 64 7.89 22.34 -6.87
CA VAL A 64 8.50 22.85 -5.64
C VAL A 64 9.80 23.58 -5.99
N PRO A 65 9.93 24.91 -5.73
CA PRO A 65 11.12 25.65 -6.04
C PRO A 65 12.39 25.05 -5.42
N GLY A 66 13.42 24.87 -6.24
CA GLY A 66 14.71 24.30 -5.81
C GLY A 66 14.75 22.77 -5.73
N LEU A 67 13.61 22.10 -5.83
CA LEU A 67 13.57 20.65 -5.92
C LEU A 67 13.69 20.19 -7.38
N GLN A 68 14.63 19.30 -7.62
CA GLN A 68 14.82 18.62 -8.89
C GLN A 68 14.70 17.10 -8.70
N ILE A 69 14.18 16.41 -9.72
CA ILE A 69 14.08 14.94 -9.80
C ILE A 69 14.48 14.48 -11.21
N CYS A 70 14.56 13.16 -11.43
CA CYS A 70 14.95 12.56 -12.70
C CYS A 70 14.05 13.01 -13.88
N GLU A 71 14.66 13.24 -15.03
CA GLU A 71 13.98 13.63 -16.30
C GLU A 71 12.93 12.61 -16.78
N HIS A 72 13.01 11.37 -16.34
CA HIS A 72 12.02 10.32 -16.63
C HIS A 72 10.79 10.36 -15.73
N LEU A 73 10.67 11.36 -14.84
CA LEU A 73 9.54 11.59 -13.94
C LEU A 73 8.83 12.95 -14.19
N PRO A 74 8.54 13.33 -15.45
CA PRO A 74 8.05 14.69 -15.77
C PRO A 74 6.62 14.96 -15.27
N ARG A 75 5.81 13.95 -15.05
CA ARG A 75 4.45 14.10 -14.50
C ARG A 75 4.51 14.24 -12.98
N MET A 76 5.33 13.43 -12.31
CA MET A 76 5.59 13.59 -10.88
C MET A 76 6.19 14.97 -10.57
N ALA A 77 7.10 15.48 -11.41
CA ALA A 77 7.64 16.82 -11.25
C ALA A 77 6.56 17.91 -11.13
N LYS A 78 5.42 17.75 -11.81
CA LYS A 78 4.29 18.70 -11.77
C LYS A 78 3.41 18.61 -10.52
N VAL A 79 3.49 17.52 -9.76
CA VAL A 79 2.63 17.27 -8.57
C VAL A 79 3.47 17.17 -7.28
N MET A 80 4.75 17.51 -7.32
CA MET A 80 5.63 17.44 -6.15
C MET A 80 5.20 18.38 -5.02
N ASP A 81 4.48 19.47 -5.31
CA ASP A 81 3.83 20.32 -4.32
C ASP A 81 2.80 19.60 -3.42
N ARG A 82 2.29 18.45 -3.88
CA ARG A 82 1.38 17.56 -3.14
C ARG A 82 2.09 16.39 -2.49
N CYS A 83 3.40 16.37 -2.55
CA CYS A 83 4.24 15.28 -2.05
C CYS A 83 5.28 15.80 -1.06
N THR A 84 5.74 14.91 -0.21
CA THR A 84 6.96 15.10 0.59
C THR A 84 7.94 14.01 0.22
N LEU A 85 9.10 14.43 -0.23
CA LEU A 85 10.21 13.53 -0.51
C LEU A 85 11.13 13.45 0.71
N ILE A 86 11.37 12.24 1.21
CA ILE A 86 12.35 11.98 2.27
C ILE A 86 13.58 11.37 1.59
N ARG A 87 14.70 12.10 1.59
CA ARG A 87 15.97 11.66 0.95
C ARG A 87 16.91 10.93 1.90
N SER A 88 16.64 10.97 3.19
CA SER A 88 17.53 10.50 4.25
C SER A 88 16.95 9.32 5.02
N MET A 89 16.30 8.38 4.32
CA MET A 89 15.82 7.15 4.94
C MET A 89 17.01 6.31 5.40
N VAL A 90 17.03 5.94 6.69
CA VAL A 90 18.10 5.16 7.32
C VAL A 90 17.55 4.01 8.17
N GLY A 91 18.42 3.14 8.66
CA GLY A 91 18.04 2.02 9.52
C GLY A 91 17.32 0.90 8.77
N MET A 92 17.58 0.78 7.49
CA MET A 92 17.06 -0.29 6.65
C MET A 92 17.89 -1.56 6.81
N GLU A 93 17.24 -2.73 6.65
CA GLU A 93 17.91 -4.03 6.63
C GLU A 93 18.27 -4.43 5.19
N ASP A 94 19.41 -5.07 5.00
CA ASP A 94 19.82 -5.65 3.72
C ASP A 94 19.08 -6.98 3.50
N ARG A 95 17.78 -6.88 3.23
CA ARG A 95 16.89 -8.03 3.04
C ARG A 95 15.85 -7.73 1.98
N HIS A 96 15.74 -8.59 1.00
CA HIS A 96 14.71 -8.51 -0.03
C HIS A 96 13.34 -8.94 0.50
N GLU A 97 12.68 -8.05 1.24
CA GLU A 97 11.36 -8.31 1.81
C GLU A 97 10.58 -7.00 2.06
N SER A 98 9.28 -7.06 1.96
CA SER A 98 8.39 -5.91 2.22
C SER A 98 8.16 -5.64 3.72
N PHE A 99 8.67 -6.50 4.60
CA PHE A 99 8.35 -6.52 6.02
C PHE A 99 8.54 -5.15 6.70
N GLN A 100 9.75 -4.56 6.58
CA GLN A 100 10.04 -3.29 7.24
C GLN A 100 9.22 -2.13 6.65
N THR A 101 8.97 -2.14 5.34
CA THR A 101 8.14 -1.14 4.66
C THR A 101 6.69 -1.19 5.15
N TYR A 102 6.15 -2.37 5.47
CA TYR A 102 4.75 -2.51 5.90
C TYR A 102 4.54 -2.50 7.41
N THR A 103 5.58 -2.80 8.21
CA THR A 103 5.48 -2.81 9.68
C THR A 103 6.06 -1.57 10.35
N GLY A 104 6.99 -0.86 9.69
CA GLY A 104 7.82 0.20 10.27
C GLY A 104 8.89 -0.33 11.22
N ARG A 105 9.10 -1.66 11.29
CA ARG A 105 9.96 -2.33 12.26
C ARG A 105 10.99 -3.22 11.58
N LEU A 106 12.10 -3.41 12.27
CA LEU A 106 13.13 -4.38 11.86
C LEU A 106 12.58 -5.81 11.97
N ASN A 107 13.00 -6.68 11.03
CA ASN A 107 12.61 -8.11 11.04
C ASN A 107 13.36 -8.96 12.09
N ARG A 108 13.96 -8.34 13.07
CA ARG A 108 14.67 -8.99 14.19
C ARG A 108 13.96 -8.68 15.50
N ASN A 109 14.18 -9.52 16.52
CA ASN A 109 13.64 -9.34 17.88
C ASN A 109 12.11 -9.18 17.91
N GLN A 110 11.42 -9.97 17.09
CA GLN A 110 9.97 -9.94 17.04
C GLN A 110 9.35 -10.58 18.28
N PRO A 111 8.17 -10.11 18.74
CA PRO A 111 7.41 -10.83 19.75
C PRO A 111 6.91 -12.17 19.21
N PRO A 112 6.48 -13.10 20.08
CA PRO A 112 5.81 -14.33 19.66
C PRO A 112 4.64 -14.01 18.71
N GLY A 113 4.62 -14.66 17.53
CA GLY A 113 3.66 -14.41 16.47
C GLY A 113 4.06 -13.33 15.46
N GLY A 114 5.16 -12.61 15.70
CA GLY A 114 5.69 -11.58 14.81
C GLY A 114 4.97 -10.24 14.88
N TRP A 115 5.61 -9.16 14.38
CA TRP A 115 5.00 -7.85 14.29
C TRP A 115 3.92 -7.81 13.19
N PRO A 116 2.72 -7.26 13.48
CA PRO A 116 1.71 -7.05 12.47
C PRO A 116 2.05 -5.86 11.56
N ALA A 117 1.72 -5.98 10.29
CA ALA A 117 1.76 -4.88 9.35
C ALA A 117 0.69 -3.81 9.67
N MET A 118 0.88 -2.59 9.17
CA MET A 118 -0.04 -1.47 9.36
C MET A 118 -1.48 -1.84 8.98
N GLY A 119 -1.69 -2.54 7.86
CA GLY A 119 -3.03 -2.95 7.43
C GLY A 119 -3.74 -3.84 8.44
N ALA A 120 -3.02 -4.77 9.08
CA ALA A 120 -3.55 -5.64 10.12
C ALA A 120 -3.90 -4.85 11.40
N LEU A 121 -3.04 -3.90 11.80
CA LEU A 121 -3.30 -3.02 12.94
C LEU A 121 -4.53 -2.12 12.68
N LEU A 122 -4.65 -1.53 11.51
CA LEU A 122 -5.83 -0.73 11.14
C LEU A 122 -7.10 -1.57 11.08
N ALA A 123 -7.03 -2.80 10.57
CA ALA A 123 -8.15 -3.73 10.57
C ALA A 123 -8.62 -4.06 12.01
N LYS A 124 -7.67 -4.26 12.95
CA LYS A 124 -7.96 -4.52 14.36
C LYS A 124 -8.55 -3.31 15.08
N LEU A 125 -7.96 -2.12 14.88
CA LEU A 125 -8.28 -0.92 15.68
C LEU A 125 -9.48 -0.14 15.16
N GLN A 126 -9.68 -0.12 13.84
CA GLN A 126 -10.68 0.72 13.19
C GLN A 126 -11.70 -0.07 12.35
N GLY A 127 -11.36 -1.28 11.92
CA GLY A 127 -12.16 -2.01 10.95
C GLY A 127 -12.27 -1.30 9.60
N SER A 128 -13.05 -1.84 8.69
CA SER A 128 -13.40 -1.16 7.44
C SER A 128 -14.42 -0.02 7.69
N ALA A 129 -14.43 0.97 6.80
CA ALA A 129 -15.46 2.02 6.85
C ALA A 129 -16.81 1.50 6.32
N ASP A 130 -16.78 0.44 5.51
CA ASP A 130 -17.95 -0.26 5.00
C ASP A 130 -17.79 -1.77 5.27
N PRO A 131 -18.74 -2.42 5.99
CA PRO A 131 -18.65 -3.85 6.33
C PRO A 131 -18.56 -4.78 5.12
N ALA A 132 -18.99 -4.33 3.94
CA ALA A 132 -18.93 -5.09 2.69
C ALA A 132 -17.56 -5.02 1.99
N ILE A 133 -16.61 -4.26 2.56
CA ILE A 133 -15.26 -4.06 2.03
C ILE A 133 -14.25 -4.54 3.09
N PRO A 134 -13.21 -5.32 2.73
CA PRO A 134 -12.15 -5.66 3.67
C PRO A 134 -11.44 -4.41 4.19
N ALA A 135 -11.09 -4.39 5.48
CA ALA A 135 -10.34 -3.27 6.05
C ALA A 135 -8.93 -3.13 5.46
N SER A 136 -8.28 -4.25 5.15
CA SER A 136 -6.97 -4.31 4.51
C SER A 136 -7.02 -5.18 3.26
N VAL A 137 -6.51 -4.67 2.14
CA VAL A 137 -6.52 -5.36 0.84
C VAL A 137 -5.13 -5.36 0.24
N GLY A 138 -4.67 -6.54 -0.17
CA GLY A 138 -3.40 -6.75 -0.85
C GLY A 138 -3.58 -6.95 -2.35
N LEU A 139 -2.94 -6.09 -3.14
CA LEU A 139 -2.95 -6.14 -4.61
C LEU A 139 -1.65 -6.70 -5.18
N ALA A 140 -0.58 -6.85 -4.38
CA ALA A 140 0.67 -7.39 -4.89
C ALA A 140 0.47 -8.82 -5.43
N PRO A 141 0.87 -9.09 -6.67
CA PRO A 141 0.76 -10.41 -7.26
C PRO A 141 1.81 -11.36 -6.66
N LYS A 142 1.69 -12.64 -6.98
CA LYS A 142 2.75 -13.61 -6.70
C LYS A 142 3.98 -13.27 -7.55
N MET A 143 5.12 -13.12 -6.90
CA MET A 143 6.41 -12.83 -7.53
C MET A 143 7.33 -14.05 -7.46
N GLY A 144 8.37 -14.09 -8.31
CA GLY A 144 9.39 -15.12 -8.27
C GLY A 144 10.16 -15.10 -6.96
N HIS A 145 10.55 -13.91 -6.49
CA HIS A 145 11.06 -13.72 -5.14
C HIS A 145 9.90 -13.62 -4.16
N VAL A 146 9.59 -14.73 -3.50
CA VAL A 146 8.40 -14.90 -2.66
C VAL A 146 8.23 -13.83 -1.55
N PRO A 147 9.29 -13.40 -0.82
CA PRO A 147 9.15 -12.38 0.22
C PRO A 147 8.66 -11.01 -0.27
N TRP A 148 8.84 -10.69 -1.56
CA TRP A 148 8.28 -9.47 -2.15
C TRP A 148 6.76 -9.55 -2.39
N SER A 149 6.22 -10.78 -2.44
CA SER A 149 4.79 -11.01 -2.67
C SER A 149 3.91 -10.75 -1.44
N ASP A 150 4.52 -10.50 -0.28
CA ASP A 150 3.76 -10.25 0.94
C ASP A 150 3.02 -8.91 0.84
N ASN A 151 1.72 -8.96 1.16
CA ASN A 151 0.85 -7.80 1.22
C ASN A 151 0.73 -7.22 2.64
N GLY A 152 1.60 -7.67 3.53
CA GLY A 152 1.59 -7.39 4.96
C GLY A 152 1.11 -8.60 5.78
N VAL A 153 1.80 -8.85 6.86
CA VAL A 153 1.54 -9.97 7.76
C VAL A 153 0.60 -9.58 8.89
N ALA A 154 -0.24 -10.52 9.33
CA ALA A 154 -1.11 -10.28 10.49
C ALA A 154 -0.34 -10.30 11.82
N GLY A 155 0.84 -10.92 11.85
CA GLY A 155 1.65 -11.05 13.04
C GLY A 155 0.87 -11.68 14.20
N TYR A 156 1.12 -11.22 15.42
CA TYR A 156 0.46 -11.71 16.63
C TYR A 156 -1.05 -11.45 16.70
N LEU A 157 -1.62 -10.68 15.77
CA LEU A 157 -3.06 -10.44 15.70
C LEU A 157 -3.84 -11.64 15.17
N GLY A 158 -3.16 -12.54 14.43
CA GLY A 158 -3.76 -13.72 13.85
C GLY A 158 -4.50 -13.49 12.52
N ALA A 159 -4.88 -14.59 11.88
CA ALA A 159 -5.40 -14.61 10.51
C ALA A 159 -6.67 -13.75 10.28
N ALA A 160 -7.45 -13.49 11.33
CA ALA A 160 -8.66 -12.66 11.24
C ALA A 160 -8.36 -11.21 10.77
N TYR A 161 -7.13 -10.73 10.95
CA TYR A 161 -6.71 -9.38 10.58
C TYR A 161 -5.72 -9.37 9.42
N ALA A 162 -5.47 -10.53 8.79
CA ALA A 162 -4.65 -10.61 7.59
C ALA A 162 -5.27 -9.79 6.45
N PRO A 163 -4.46 -9.21 5.55
CA PRO A 163 -4.99 -8.53 4.38
C PRO A 163 -5.77 -9.51 3.49
N PHE A 164 -6.85 -9.03 2.91
CA PHE A 164 -7.57 -9.76 1.88
C PHE A 164 -6.75 -9.72 0.57
N GLU A 165 -6.23 -10.86 0.15
CA GLU A 165 -5.32 -10.96 -1.00
C GLU A 165 -6.09 -11.33 -2.26
N ILE A 166 -6.04 -10.47 -3.28
CA ILE A 166 -6.81 -10.64 -4.52
C ILE A 166 -6.05 -11.50 -5.53
N ASN A 167 -4.72 -11.44 -5.55
CA ASN A 167 -3.89 -11.98 -6.61
C ASN A 167 -3.09 -13.25 -6.24
N LYS A 168 -3.24 -13.78 -5.02
CA LYS A 168 -2.49 -14.98 -4.59
C LYS A 168 -3.19 -16.32 -4.87
N GLY A 169 -4.45 -16.32 -5.24
CA GLY A 169 -5.29 -17.53 -5.36
C GLY A 169 -5.67 -17.95 -6.78
N GLY A 170 -5.11 -17.37 -7.84
CA GLY A 170 -5.48 -17.76 -9.22
C GLY A 170 -6.15 -16.68 -10.06
N GLY A 171 -6.14 -15.45 -9.61
CA GLY A 171 -6.54 -14.30 -10.42
C GLY A 171 -8.02 -13.90 -10.31
N LYS A 172 -8.40 -12.91 -11.11
CA LYS A 172 -9.79 -12.40 -11.21
C LYS A 172 -10.83 -13.50 -11.49
N ASP A 173 -10.41 -14.61 -12.09
CA ASP A 173 -11.26 -15.71 -12.48
C ASP A 173 -11.69 -16.58 -11.28
N ASP A 174 -10.94 -16.61 -10.18
CA ASP A 174 -11.34 -17.31 -8.96
C ASP A 174 -12.36 -16.49 -8.12
N MET A 175 -12.45 -15.19 -8.34
CA MET A 175 -13.49 -14.35 -7.73
C MET A 175 -14.78 -14.33 -8.57
N VAL A 176 -14.72 -14.71 -9.83
CA VAL A 176 -15.89 -15.13 -10.61
C VAL A 176 -16.13 -16.58 -10.24
N LEU A 177 -17.19 -16.83 -9.48
CA LEU A 177 -17.65 -18.16 -9.11
C LEU A 177 -17.88 -19.00 -10.38
N ASN A 178 -16.81 -19.56 -10.95
CA ASN A 178 -16.87 -20.35 -12.19
C ASN A 178 -17.86 -21.48 -12.00
N GLY A 179 -19.06 -21.32 -12.59
CA GLY A 179 -20.13 -22.31 -12.57
C GLY A 179 -20.91 -22.44 -11.26
N ILE A 180 -20.71 -21.56 -10.26
CA ILE A 180 -21.51 -21.51 -9.05
C ILE A 180 -22.41 -20.26 -9.11
N THR A 181 -23.72 -20.47 -9.22
CA THR A 181 -24.69 -19.37 -9.14
C THR A 181 -24.79 -18.87 -7.69
N LEU A 182 -25.21 -17.61 -7.50
CA LEU A 182 -25.46 -17.03 -6.17
C LEU A 182 -26.42 -17.91 -5.35
N ASP A 183 -27.38 -18.57 -5.99
CA ASP A 183 -28.32 -19.49 -5.34
C ASP A 183 -27.60 -20.73 -4.79
N ARG A 184 -26.71 -21.36 -5.56
CA ARG A 184 -25.90 -22.48 -5.07
C ARG A 184 -24.93 -22.09 -3.96
N LEU A 185 -24.46 -20.85 -3.96
CA LEU A 185 -23.62 -20.31 -2.90
C LEU A 185 -24.46 -20.07 -1.63
N ALA A 186 -25.70 -19.58 -1.77
CA ALA A 186 -26.67 -19.45 -0.68
C ALA A 186 -27.05 -20.80 -0.08
N ASP A 187 -27.26 -21.83 -0.92
CA ASP A 187 -27.53 -23.20 -0.49
C ASP A 187 -26.39 -23.82 0.31
N ARG A 188 -25.14 -23.62 -0.16
CA ARG A 188 -23.93 -24.02 0.59
C ARG A 188 -23.77 -23.30 1.91
N ARG A 189 -24.13 -22.00 1.96
CA ARG A 189 -24.16 -21.22 3.20
C ARG A 189 -25.18 -21.76 4.18
N THR A 190 -26.36 -22.12 3.72
CA THR A 190 -27.42 -22.72 4.54
C THR A 190 -26.97 -24.07 5.10
N LEU A 191 -26.30 -24.90 4.29
CA LEU A 191 -25.75 -26.18 4.70
C LEU A 191 -24.58 -26.02 5.71
N LEU A 192 -23.66 -25.08 5.48
CA LEU A 192 -22.60 -24.73 6.43
C LEU A 192 -23.20 -24.20 7.74
N GLY A 193 -24.19 -23.31 7.68
CA GLY A 193 -24.88 -22.79 8.85
C GLY A 193 -25.60 -23.87 9.67
N ALA A 194 -26.16 -24.88 9.02
CA ALA A 194 -26.76 -26.02 9.69
C ALA A 194 -25.69 -26.92 10.35
N LEU A 195 -24.55 -27.15 9.67
CA LEU A 195 -23.43 -27.92 10.21
C LEU A 195 -22.75 -27.19 11.39
N ASP A 196 -22.61 -25.87 11.29
CA ASP A 196 -22.03 -24.99 12.32
C ASP A 196 -23.01 -24.80 13.50
N GLY A 197 -24.32 -24.87 13.26
CA GLY A 197 -25.35 -24.96 14.31
C GLY A 197 -25.18 -26.21 15.15
N PHE A 198 -25.00 -27.37 14.50
CA PHE A 198 -24.74 -28.64 15.18
C PHE A 198 -23.40 -28.63 15.96
N ARG A 199 -22.36 -28.03 15.40
CA ARG A 199 -21.08 -27.89 16.10
C ARG A 199 -21.17 -26.97 17.31
N ARG A 200 -21.96 -25.88 17.26
CA ARG A 200 -22.19 -24.97 18.39
C ARG A 200 -22.89 -25.62 19.57
N GLU A 201 -23.81 -26.55 19.33
CA GLU A 201 -24.45 -27.32 20.38
C GLU A 201 -23.46 -28.23 21.13
N VAL A 202 -22.33 -28.57 20.50
CA VAL A 202 -21.25 -29.41 21.06
C VAL A 202 -20.09 -28.60 21.64
N ASP A 203 -19.93 -27.33 21.26
CA ASP A 203 -18.80 -26.46 21.69
C ASP A 203 -19.12 -25.69 22.98
N THR A 204 -18.63 -26.19 24.07
CA THR A 204 -18.72 -25.53 25.39
C THR A 204 -17.60 -24.49 25.61
N SER A 205 -16.64 -24.33 24.69
CA SER A 205 -15.45 -23.49 24.87
C SER A 205 -15.57 -22.06 24.31
N GLY A 206 -16.59 -21.77 23.48
CA GLY A 206 -16.80 -20.45 22.84
C GLY A 206 -15.79 -20.10 21.75
N GLN A 207 -14.83 -20.97 21.43
CA GLN A 207 -13.81 -20.71 20.38
C GLN A 207 -14.42 -20.76 18.97
N LEU A 208 -15.46 -21.56 18.76
CA LEU A 208 -16.16 -21.67 17.49
C LEU A 208 -17.01 -20.44 17.15
N ALA A 209 -17.52 -19.71 18.13
CA ALA A 209 -18.30 -18.50 17.89
C ALA A 209 -17.48 -17.39 17.21
N GLY A 210 -16.18 -17.29 17.53
CA GLY A 210 -15.27 -16.37 16.86
C GLY A 210 -14.96 -16.79 15.40
N ALA A 211 -14.81 -18.10 15.15
CA ALA A 211 -14.58 -18.64 13.82
C ALA A 211 -15.80 -18.46 12.90
N ASP A 212 -17.01 -18.59 13.45
CA ASP A 212 -18.27 -18.39 12.71
C ASP A 212 -18.47 -16.94 12.28
N ALA A 213 -18.21 -15.99 13.16
CA ALA A 213 -18.28 -14.55 12.84
C ALA A 213 -17.29 -14.19 11.72
N TYR A 214 -16.08 -14.73 11.78
CA TYR A 214 -15.06 -14.56 10.75
C TYR A 214 -15.48 -15.18 9.40
N THR A 215 -16.00 -16.39 9.42
CA THR A 215 -16.49 -17.09 8.22
C THR A 215 -17.66 -16.32 7.57
N GLN A 216 -18.59 -15.80 8.38
CA GLN A 216 -19.69 -14.98 7.88
C GLN A 216 -19.23 -13.67 7.30
N GLN A 217 -18.26 -13.01 7.94
CA GLN A 217 -17.65 -11.77 7.42
C GLN A 217 -16.91 -12.03 6.11
N ALA A 218 -16.09 -13.08 6.04
CA ALA A 218 -15.37 -13.46 4.82
C ALA A 218 -16.34 -13.78 3.67
N PHE A 219 -17.42 -14.50 3.96
CA PHE A 219 -18.47 -14.80 2.98
C PHE A 219 -19.20 -13.53 2.51
N GLY A 220 -19.54 -12.63 3.44
CA GLY A 220 -20.17 -11.34 3.13
C GLY A 220 -19.31 -10.49 2.21
N ILE A 221 -18.00 -10.48 2.43
CA ILE A 221 -17.00 -9.80 1.59
C ILE A 221 -16.96 -10.43 0.20
N LEU A 222 -16.83 -11.75 0.10
CA LEU A 222 -16.73 -12.49 -1.17
C LEU A 222 -17.99 -12.37 -2.05
N THR A 223 -19.17 -12.19 -1.43
CA THR A 223 -20.43 -11.99 -2.14
C THR A 223 -20.78 -10.51 -2.34
N SER A 224 -19.94 -9.60 -1.88
CA SER A 224 -20.21 -8.17 -1.95
C SER A 224 -20.17 -7.63 -3.37
N SER A 225 -21.31 -7.22 -3.88
CA SER A 225 -21.39 -6.48 -5.16
C SER A 225 -20.61 -5.17 -5.11
N ARG A 226 -20.38 -4.59 -3.93
CA ARG A 226 -19.64 -3.35 -3.73
C ARG A 226 -18.14 -3.57 -3.88
N LEU A 227 -17.60 -4.64 -3.29
CA LEU A 227 -16.21 -5.03 -3.50
C LEU A 227 -15.94 -5.34 -4.98
N MET A 228 -16.82 -6.14 -5.60
CA MET A 228 -16.70 -6.46 -7.03
C MET A 228 -16.69 -5.21 -7.90
N ARG A 229 -17.57 -4.24 -7.62
CA ARG A 229 -17.56 -2.95 -8.34
C ARG A 229 -16.28 -2.14 -8.10
N ALA A 230 -15.72 -2.15 -6.89
CA ALA A 230 -14.46 -1.46 -6.59
C ALA A 230 -13.29 -2.07 -7.36
N LEU A 231 -13.27 -3.39 -7.52
CA LEU A 231 -12.25 -4.14 -8.26
C LEU A 231 -12.40 -4.02 -9.79
N ASP A 232 -13.61 -3.88 -10.28
CA ASP A 232 -13.89 -3.74 -11.72
C ASP A 232 -13.69 -2.30 -12.20
N PHE A 233 -12.43 -1.95 -12.45
CA PHE A 233 -12.06 -0.62 -12.92
C PHE A 233 -12.56 -0.32 -14.35
N LYS A 234 -13.02 -1.32 -15.11
CA LYS A 234 -13.55 -1.14 -16.47
C LYS A 234 -14.83 -0.30 -16.49
N ASN A 235 -15.51 -0.22 -15.34
CA ASN A 235 -16.70 0.65 -15.15
C ASN A 235 -16.34 2.11 -14.79
N GLU A 236 -15.04 2.46 -14.73
CA GLU A 236 -14.61 3.85 -14.53
C GLU A 236 -14.72 4.62 -15.86
N GLU A 237 -14.78 5.95 -15.77
CA GLU A 237 -14.80 6.79 -16.97
C GLU A 237 -13.56 6.55 -17.84
N PRO A 238 -13.71 6.43 -19.18
CA PRO A 238 -12.58 6.14 -20.06
C PRO A 238 -11.42 7.13 -19.95
N ALA A 239 -11.72 8.41 -19.70
CA ALA A 239 -10.70 9.44 -19.48
C ALA A 239 -9.87 9.20 -18.20
N VAL A 240 -10.50 8.70 -17.13
CA VAL A 240 -9.81 8.33 -15.90
C VAL A 240 -8.93 7.12 -16.15
N ILE A 241 -9.44 6.06 -16.78
CA ILE A 241 -8.64 4.86 -17.13
C ILE A 241 -7.42 5.27 -17.97
N ALA A 242 -7.62 6.11 -18.99
CA ALA A 242 -6.54 6.58 -19.87
C ALA A 242 -5.47 7.39 -19.11
N ARG A 243 -5.84 8.14 -18.06
CA ARG A 243 -4.90 8.89 -17.21
C ARG A 243 -3.91 7.95 -16.52
N TYR A 244 -4.39 6.83 -15.96
CA TYR A 244 -3.52 5.84 -15.33
C TYR A 244 -2.65 5.08 -16.34
N GLY A 245 -3.10 4.95 -17.57
CA GLY A 245 -2.37 4.31 -18.64
C GLY A 245 -2.53 2.79 -18.69
N GLN A 246 -1.77 2.19 -19.59
CA GLN A 246 -1.78 0.75 -19.79
C GLN A 246 -0.41 0.18 -19.39
N GLY A 247 -0.43 -0.86 -18.56
CA GLY A 247 0.77 -1.54 -18.07
C GLY A 247 1.12 -2.80 -18.86
N ASP A 248 2.07 -3.55 -18.30
CA ASP A 248 2.49 -4.86 -18.77
C ASP A 248 2.24 -5.89 -17.66
N SER A 249 1.42 -6.88 -17.94
CA SER A 249 1.04 -7.94 -16.99
C SER A 249 2.09 -9.02 -16.81
N ARG A 250 3.16 -9.01 -17.61
CA ARG A 250 4.28 -9.96 -17.45
C ARG A 250 5.09 -9.57 -16.21
N ASN A 251 5.49 -10.56 -15.43
CA ASN A 251 6.42 -10.33 -14.33
C ASN A 251 7.71 -9.72 -14.87
N ARG A 252 8.23 -8.75 -14.13
CA ARG A 252 9.55 -8.19 -14.36
C ARG A 252 10.57 -9.09 -13.66
N ASP A 253 11.13 -10.06 -14.37
CA ASP A 253 11.98 -11.12 -13.82
C ASP A 253 11.32 -11.83 -12.61
N ASP A 254 11.94 -11.78 -11.44
CA ASP A 254 11.44 -12.32 -10.19
C ASP A 254 10.61 -11.32 -9.36
N GLY A 255 10.44 -10.08 -9.85
CA GLY A 255 9.65 -9.02 -9.22
C GLY A 255 8.19 -8.95 -9.70
N ALA A 256 7.57 -7.81 -9.45
CA ALA A 256 6.18 -7.53 -9.85
C ALA A 256 6.06 -7.19 -11.35
N PRO A 257 4.90 -7.44 -11.96
CA PRO A 257 4.55 -6.85 -13.24
C PRO A 257 4.31 -5.33 -13.09
N LYS A 258 4.22 -4.64 -14.21
CA LYS A 258 3.93 -3.20 -14.28
C LYS A 258 2.44 -2.97 -14.47
N LEU A 259 1.62 -3.34 -13.47
CA LEU A 259 0.16 -3.27 -13.54
C LEU A 259 -0.32 -1.86 -13.19
N MET A 260 -0.56 -1.04 -14.20
CA MET A 260 -1.02 0.34 -14.04
C MET A 260 -2.41 0.42 -13.42
N GLU A 261 -3.27 -0.55 -13.69
CA GLU A 261 -4.59 -0.66 -13.09
C GLU A 261 -4.57 -0.81 -11.57
N GLN A 262 -3.50 -1.31 -10.97
CA GLN A 262 -3.42 -1.43 -9.50
C GLN A 262 -3.49 -0.07 -8.80
N PHE A 263 -2.91 0.98 -9.38
CA PHE A 263 -3.02 2.34 -8.84
C PHE A 263 -4.48 2.82 -8.84
N LEU A 264 -5.20 2.57 -9.92
CA LEU A 264 -6.63 2.92 -10.02
C LEU A 264 -7.49 2.09 -9.07
N VAL A 265 -7.26 0.77 -9.01
CA VAL A 265 -7.98 -0.14 -8.11
C VAL A 265 -7.72 0.22 -6.64
N ALA A 266 -6.48 0.60 -6.27
CA ALA A 266 -6.18 1.05 -4.91
C ALA A 266 -6.99 2.30 -4.52
N ARG A 267 -7.10 3.31 -5.41
CA ARG A 267 -7.97 4.48 -5.19
C ARG A 267 -9.43 4.07 -5.01
N ARG A 268 -9.94 3.18 -5.87
CA ARG A 268 -11.34 2.71 -5.81
C ARG A 268 -11.65 1.94 -4.53
N LEU A 269 -10.71 1.14 -4.04
CA LEU A 269 -10.85 0.38 -2.79
C LEU A 269 -10.90 1.28 -1.58
N VAL A 270 -10.02 2.29 -1.47
CA VAL A 270 -10.08 3.24 -0.36
C VAL A 270 -11.34 4.08 -0.43
N GLU A 271 -11.79 4.50 -1.61
CA GLU A 271 -13.06 5.20 -1.81
C GLU A 271 -14.26 4.33 -1.40
N ALA A 272 -14.19 3.01 -1.61
CA ALA A 272 -15.22 2.05 -1.22
C ALA A 272 -15.25 1.72 0.28
N GLY A 273 -14.20 2.00 1.04
CA GLY A 273 -14.17 1.81 2.49
C GLY A 273 -13.00 1.01 3.07
N ALA A 274 -12.02 0.59 2.25
CA ALA A 274 -10.80 -0.01 2.76
C ALA A 274 -9.97 1.01 3.55
N ARG A 275 -9.32 0.55 4.64
CA ARG A 275 -8.41 1.36 5.46
C ARG A 275 -6.98 1.32 5.00
N CYS A 276 -6.58 0.17 4.46
CA CYS A 276 -5.22 -0.03 3.96
C CYS A 276 -5.28 -0.81 2.65
N VAL A 277 -4.57 -0.31 1.64
CA VAL A 277 -4.37 -1.04 0.39
C VAL A 277 -2.87 -1.09 0.12
N THR A 278 -2.34 -2.29 -0.11
CA THR A 278 -0.94 -2.51 -0.49
C THR A 278 -0.86 -2.92 -1.95
N LEU A 279 0.12 -2.39 -2.67
CA LEU A 279 0.45 -2.83 -4.03
C LEU A 279 1.96 -2.85 -4.23
N ALA A 280 2.42 -3.61 -5.22
CA ALA A 280 3.82 -3.65 -5.63
C ALA A 280 3.94 -3.35 -7.11
N PHE A 281 5.01 -2.66 -7.51
CA PHE A 281 5.19 -2.21 -8.89
C PHE A 281 6.61 -2.51 -9.39
N SER A 282 6.72 -3.26 -10.47
CA SER A 282 7.94 -3.60 -11.20
C SER A 282 8.98 -4.36 -10.36
N ARG A 283 10.24 -4.26 -10.75
CA ARG A 283 11.42 -4.80 -10.07
C ARG A 283 12.53 -3.75 -10.11
N TRP A 284 13.13 -3.50 -8.97
CA TRP A 284 14.13 -2.42 -8.81
C TRP A 284 15.51 -2.95 -8.39
N ASP A 285 15.68 -4.27 -8.37
CA ASP A 285 16.95 -4.94 -8.04
C ASP A 285 17.89 -4.97 -9.24
N HIS A 286 18.42 -3.80 -9.60
CA HIS A 286 19.23 -3.62 -10.81
C HIS A 286 20.73 -3.71 -10.53
N HIS A 287 21.25 -4.92 -10.37
CA HIS A 287 22.70 -5.19 -10.29
C HIS A 287 23.42 -5.04 -11.63
N GLY A 288 22.70 -4.94 -12.73
CA GLY A 288 23.20 -4.71 -14.08
C GLY A 288 22.20 -3.89 -14.88
N ASP A 289 22.66 -3.16 -15.91
CA ASP A 289 21.83 -2.35 -16.83
C ASP A 289 20.75 -1.50 -16.10
N ASN A 290 21.13 -0.89 -14.99
CA ASN A 290 20.18 -0.08 -14.16
C ASN A 290 19.48 1.00 -15.00
N PHE A 291 20.25 1.72 -15.84
CA PHE A 291 19.69 2.82 -16.63
C PHE A 291 18.77 2.35 -17.75
N GLY A 292 19.08 1.21 -18.40
CA GLY A 292 18.19 0.59 -19.38
C GLY A 292 16.87 0.13 -18.77
N ALA A 293 16.93 -0.49 -17.59
CA ALA A 293 15.75 -0.90 -16.84
C ALA A 293 14.92 0.32 -16.38
N LEU A 294 15.55 1.34 -15.81
CA LEU A 294 14.88 2.56 -15.35
C LEU A 294 14.19 3.33 -16.49
N ARG A 295 14.78 3.38 -17.69
CA ARG A 295 14.11 3.97 -18.88
C ARG A 295 12.81 3.28 -19.26
N GLN A 296 12.66 2.00 -18.93
CA GLN A 296 11.42 1.24 -19.17
C GLN A 296 10.41 1.39 -18.03
N ASP A 297 10.87 1.52 -16.80
CA ASP A 297 10.02 1.45 -15.62
C ASP A 297 9.57 2.83 -15.13
N LEU A 298 10.47 3.83 -15.14
CA LEU A 298 10.16 5.17 -14.65
C LEU A 298 9.01 5.87 -15.37
N PRO A 299 8.86 5.83 -16.71
CA PRO A 299 7.74 6.49 -17.39
C PRO A 299 6.38 5.93 -16.99
N LEU A 300 6.28 4.62 -16.75
CA LEU A 300 5.05 3.98 -16.28
C LEU A 300 4.79 4.31 -14.81
N PHE A 301 5.81 4.22 -13.97
CA PHE A 301 5.72 4.62 -12.56
C PHE A 301 5.29 6.09 -12.43
N ASP A 302 5.91 6.99 -13.19
CA ASP A 302 5.57 8.41 -13.28
C ASP A 302 4.09 8.62 -13.62
N GLN A 303 3.58 7.90 -14.62
CA GLN A 303 2.19 8.00 -15.05
C GLN A 303 1.24 7.47 -13.97
N GLY A 304 1.47 6.27 -13.43
CA GLY A 304 0.57 5.64 -12.46
C GLY A 304 0.50 6.41 -11.14
N LEU A 305 1.66 6.79 -10.61
CA LEU A 305 1.74 7.50 -9.33
C LEU A 305 1.18 8.92 -9.43
N SER A 306 1.55 9.68 -10.48
CA SER A 306 1.01 11.03 -10.68
C SER A 306 -0.49 11.04 -10.93
N ALA A 307 -1.01 10.02 -11.64
CA ALA A 307 -2.44 9.84 -11.84
C ALA A 307 -3.16 9.59 -10.51
N LEU A 308 -2.61 8.72 -9.65
CA LEU A 308 -3.17 8.44 -8.33
C LEU A 308 -3.23 9.69 -7.45
N ILE A 309 -2.12 10.43 -7.35
CA ILE A 309 -2.05 11.66 -6.53
C ILE A 309 -3.02 12.71 -7.04
N THR A 310 -3.10 12.88 -8.35
CA THR A 310 -4.01 13.85 -8.98
C THR A 310 -5.48 13.45 -8.77
N ASP A 311 -5.83 12.17 -8.96
CA ASP A 311 -7.19 11.67 -8.82
C ASP A 311 -7.68 11.78 -7.35
N LEU A 312 -6.82 11.46 -6.39
CA LEU A 312 -7.12 11.66 -4.96
C LEU A 312 -7.40 13.14 -4.65
N HIS A 313 -6.60 14.05 -5.20
CA HIS A 313 -6.77 15.48 -5.00
C HIS A 313 -8.06 16.01 -5.66
N GLU A 314 -8.30 15.69 -6.93
CA GLU A 314 -9.49 16.13 -7.67
C GLU A 314 -10.81 15.63 -7.03
N ARG A 315 -10.74 14.48 -6.34
CA ARG A 315 -11.88 13.90 -5.59
C ARG A 315 -11.99 14.42 -4.16
N GLY A 316 -11.04 15.24 -3.70
CA GLY A 316 -10.98 15.72 -2.31
C GLY A 316 -10.64 14.64 -1.28
N LEU A 317 -10.08 13.52 -1.73
CA LEU A 317 -9.66 12.40 -0.88
C LEU A 317 -8.27 12.59 -0.28
N ASP A 318 -7.48 13.51 -0.80
CA ASP A 318 -6.11 13.81 -0.37
C ASP A 318 -6.00 14.27 1.09
N LYS A 319 -7.09 14.74 1.69
CA LYS A 319 -7.15 15.11 3.12
C LYS A 319 -7.21 13.90 4.04
N ASP A 320 -7.68 12.77 3.55
CA ASP A 320 -7.98 11.58 4.36
C ASP A 320 -7.23 10.33 3.90
N VAL A 321 -6.75 10.30 2.66
CA VAL A 321 -6.01 9.16 2.12
C VAL A 321 -4.52 9.50 2.02
N SER A 322 -3.71 8.82 2.81
CA SER A 322 -2.24 8.89 2.72
C SER A 322 -1.71 7.92 1.68
N VAL A 323 -0.67 8.31 0.96
CA VAL A 323 0.09 7.44 0.06
C VAL A 323 1.53 7.38 0.54
N LEU A 324 2.08 6.19 0.70
CA LEU A 324 3.51 5.94 0.93
C LEU A 324 4.07 5.18 -0.26
N VAL A 325 5.21 5.65 -0.78
CA VAL A 325 6.03 4.93 -1.74
C VAL A 325 7.40 4.69 -1.14
N ALA A 326 7.83 3.44 -1.08
CA ALA A 326 9.15 3.05 -0.59
C ALA A 326 9.58 1.69 -1.14
N GLY A 327 10.89 1.48 -1.22
CA GLY A 327 11.50 0.16 -1.31
C GLY A 327 11.98 -0.29 0.06
N GLU A 328 12.66 -1.45 0.11
CA GLU A 328 13.21 -2.01 1.34
C GLU A 328 14.53 -1.36 1.76
N PHE A 329 15.35 -0.90 0.79
CA PHE A 329 16.64 -0.21 1.01
C PHE A 329 17.03 0.62 -0.21
N GLY A 330 18.16 1.32 -0.15
CA GLY A 330 18.73 2.09 -1.26
C GLY A 330 19.81 1.32 -2.02
N ARG A 331 20.50 2.02 -2.93
CA ARG A 331 21.54 1.45 -3.80
C ARG A 331 22.88 2.16 -3.63
N THR A 332 23.98 1.45 -3.95
CA THR A 332 25.34 2.01 -3.87
C THR A 332 25.46 3.29 -4.68
N PRO A 333 26.21 4.31 -4.16
CA PRO A 333 26.57 5.50 -4.93
C PRO A 333 27.31 5.15 -6.22
N THR A 334 28.28 4.26 -6.13
CA THR A 334 29.10 3.86 -7.27
C THR A 334 28.35 2.87 -8.15
N ILE A 335 28.31 3.16 -9.45
CA ILE A 335 27.84 2.26 -10.49
C ILE A 335 28.89 1.16 -10.66
N ASN A 336 28.45 -0.10 -10.62
CA ASN A 336 29.31 -1.26 -10.76
C ASN A 336 29.73 -1.51 -12.23
N LYS A 337 30.61 -2.49 -12.47
CA LYS A 337 31.14 -2.83 -13.80
C LYS A 337 30.07 -3.30 -14.81
N ASP A 338 28.92 -3.75 -14.34
CA ASP A 338 27.81 -4.24 -15.16
C ASP A 338 26.74 -3.16 -15.41
N GLY A 339 27.05 -1.89 -15.07
CA GLY A 339 26.16 -0.74 -15.22
C GLY A 339 25.00 -0.73 -14.24
N GLY A 340 25.11 -1.46 -13.15
CA GLY A 340 24.12 -1.56 -12.07
C GLY A 340 24.56 -0.86 -10.80
N ARG A 341 23.71 -0.99 -9.77
CA ARG A 341 24.04 -0.56 -8.40
C ARG A 341 23.71 -1.68 -7.43
N ASP A 342 24.63 -1.92 -6.50
CA ASP A 342 24.46 -2.99 -5.51
C ASP A 342 23.64 -2.53 -4.29
N HIS A 343 23.36 -3.44 -3.35
CA HIS A 343 22.60 -3.13 -2.14
C HIS A 343 23.30 -2.08 -1.27
N TRP A 344 22.52 -1.14 -0.72
CA TRP A 344 23.03 -0.11 0.16
C TRP A 344 22.01 0.29 1.20
N PRO A 345 21.89 -0.46 2.31
CA PRO A 345 20.87 -0.20 3.34
C PRO A 345 21.16 1.04 4.21
N ARG A 346 22.26 1.75 3.95
CA ARG A 346 22.67 2.93 4.73
C ARG A 346 21.78 4.13 4.49
N VAL A 347 21.33 4.32 3.26
CA VAL A 347 20.44 5.41 2.91
C VAL A 347 19.57 5.07 1.70
N GLY A 348 18.34 5.55 1.70
CA GLY A 348 17.37 5.42 0.61
C GLY A 348 16.37 6.55 0.66
N PHE A 349 15.23 6.38 0.00
CA PHE A 349 14.19 7.39 -0.03
C PHE A 349 12.82 6.80 0.33
N SER A 350 11.91 7.70 0.71
CA SER A 350 10.47 7.48 0.72
C SER A 350 9.74 8.70 0.19
N LEU A 351 8.57 8.50 -0.38
CA LEU A 351 7.70 9.59 -0.82
C LEU A 351 6.34 9.44 -0.14
N LEU A 352 5.86 10.54 0.45
CA LEU A 352 4.54 10.64 1.06
C LEU A 352 3.66 11.61 0.29
N ALA A 353 2.36 11.32 0.20
CA ALA A 353 1.36 12.26 -0.34
C ALA A 353 0.04 12.12 0.42
N GLY A 354 -0.78 13.15 0.43
CA GLY A 354 -2.12 13.15 1.01
C GLY A 354 -2.18 13.03 2.55
N GLY A 355 -3.26 12.47 3.07
CA GLY A 355 -3.46 12.27 4.51
C GLY A 355 -3.71 13.53 5.33
N GLY A 356 -3.93 14.69 4.66
CA GLY A 356 -4.03 15.98 5.33
C GLY A 356 -2.72 16.48 5.94
N LEU A 357 -1.60 15.91 5.52
CA LEU A 357 -0.25 16.26 5.96
C LEU A 357 0.27 17.51 5.20
N ARG A 358 1.31 18.15 5.72
CA ARG A 358 1.98 19.28 5.06
C ARG A 358 2.95 18.77 4.01
N HIS A 359 2.64 19.01 2.76
CA HIS A 359 3.45 18.59 1.61
C HIS A 359 4.17 19.76 0.93
N GLY A 360 4.77 19.49 -0.23
CA GLY A 360 5.53 20.47 -1.01
C GLY A 360 6.93 20.72 -0.44
N GLN A 361 7.57 19.69 0.11
CA GLN A 361 8.88 19.82 0.76
C GLN A 361 9.77 18.58 0.57
N VAL A 362 11.05 18.78 0.84
CA VAL A 362 12.03 17.69 0.96
C VAL A 362 12.48 17.62 2.43
N ILE A 363 12.52 16.42 2.99
CA ILE A 363 13.01 16.14 4.33
C ILE A 363 14.34 15.42 4.22
N GLY A 364 15.35 16.02 4.85
CA GLY A 364 16.71 15.50 4.87
C GLY A 364 17.46 15.64 3.55
N SER A 365 18.73 15.38 3.62
CA SER A 365 19.67 15.34 2.50
C SER A 365 20.65 14.19 2.65
N THR A 366 21.23 13.77 1.56
CA THR A 366 22.38 12.87 1.55
C THR A 366 23.67 13.66 1.30
N ASP A 367 24.79 13.04 1.59
CA ASP A 367 26.11 13.57 1.32
C ASP A 367 26.34 13.85 -0.18
N ARG A 368 27.49 14.42 -0.51
CA ARG A 368 27.85 14.79 -1.89
C ARG A 368 27.79 13.62 -2.88
N LEU A 369 27.95 12.40 -2.40
CA LEU A 369 27.95 11.18 -3.22
C LEU A 369 26.63 10.42 -3.17
N GLY A 370 25.70 10.79 -2.29
CA GLY A 370 24.44 10.08 -2.10
C GLY A 370 24.59 8.77 -1.34
N GLY A 371 25.62 8.63 -0.52
CA GLY A 371 25.95 7.38 0.19
C GLY A 371 25.50 7.34 1.64
N GLU A 372 25.38 8.49 2.29
CA GLU A 372 24.99 8.60 3.70
C GLU A 372 23.99 9.73 3.88
N ALA A 373 23.17 9.64 4.93
CA ALA A 373 22.33 10.76 5.33
C ALA A 373 23.22 11.89 5.92
N ASP A 374 23.12 13.09 5.33
CA ASP A 374 23.85 14.28 5.77
C ASP A 374 23.02 15.08 6.79
N SER A 375 21.73 15.21 6.54
CA SER A 375 20.81 15.92 7.45
C SER A 375 19.51 15.15 7.67
N ARG A 376 18.91 15.35 8.84
CA ARG A 376 17.58 14.83 9.21
C ARG A 376 17.41 13.33 8.85
N PRO A 377 18.25 12.40 9.35
CA PRO A 377 18.04 10.98 9.16
C PRO A 377 16.63 10.59 9.63
N THR A 378 15.93 9.81 8.83
CA THR A 378 14.53 9.40 9.07
C THR A 378 14.41 7.89 8.98
N THR A 379 13.63 7.28 9.87
CA THR A 379 13.41 5.84 9.90
C THR A 379 12.00 5.47 9.43
N PHE A 380 11.81 4.21 9.03
CA PHE A 380 10.45 3.69 8.78
C PHE A 380 9.53 3.83 9.99
N GLY A 381 10.08 3.76 11.21
CA GLY A 381 9.32 3.98 12.44
C GLY A 381 8.67 5.37 12.47
N GLU A 382 9.42 6.44 12.12
CA GLU A 382 8.89 7.82 12.07
C GLU A 382 7.87 8.00 10.94
N VAL A 383 8.11 7.38 9.78
CA VAL A 383 7.15 7.38 8.66
C VAL A 383 5.84 6.72 9.09
N HIS A 384 5.91 5.56 9.73
CA HIS A 384 4.72 4.86 10.24
C HIS A 384 4.02 5.62 11.36
N ALA A 385 4.77 6.24 12.29
CA ALA A 385 4.19 7.11 13.32
C ALA A 385 3.39 8.26 12.69
N THR A 386 3.91 8.85 11.61
CA THR A 386 3.24 9.91 10.86
C THR A 386 1.97 9.41 10.17
N LEU A 387 2.03 8.23 9.55
CA LEU A 387 0.85 7.62 8.94
C LEU A 387 -0.22 7.25 9.98
N TYR A 388 0.16 6.70 11.15
CA TYR A 388 -0.78 6.46 12.25
C TYR A 388 -1.40 7.75 12.77
N HIS A 389 -0.62 8.83 12.88
CA HIS A 389 -1.16 10.15 13.20
C HIS A 389 -2.20 10.62 12.17
N ALA A 390 -1.89 10.51 10.86
CA ALA A 390 -2.83 10.81 9.78
C ALA A 390 -4.10 9.94 9.88
N MET A 391 -3.99 8.69 10.32
CA MET A 391 -5.13 7.79 10.60
C MET A 391 -5.89 8.14 11.89
N GLY A 392 -5.46 9.15 12.65
CA GLY A 392 -6.08 9.57 13.91
C GLY A 392 -5.71 8.70 15.11
N LEU A 393 -4.60 7.96 15.04
CA LEU A 393 -4.09 7.09 16.11
C LEU A 393 -2.88 7.74 16.79
N ASP A 394 -2.97 7.92 18.11
CA ASP A 394 -1.88 8.44 18.94
C ASP A 394 -0.91 7.30 19.29
N VAL A 395 0.26 7.29 18.68
CA VAL A 395 1.29 6.24 18.86
C VAL A 395 1.82 6.15 20.29
N ASN A 396 1.64 7.19 21.10
CA ASN A 396 2.05 7.21 22.52
C ASN A 396 1.01 6.61 23.47
N LYS A 397 -0.23 6.38 22.99
CA LYS A 397 -1.34 5.90 23.83
C LYS A 397 -1.90 4.57 23.36
N VAL A 398 -1.94 4.36 22.04
CA VAL A 398 -2.57 3.17 21.47
C VAL A 398 -1.63 1.98 21.58
N THR A 399 -2.13 0.92 22.21
CA THR A 399 -1.43 -0.37 22.28
C THR A 399 -2.37 -1.50 21.88
N VAL A 400 -1.77 -2.61 21.43
CA VAL A 400 -2.47 -3.84 21.11
C VAL A 400 -1.75 -4.99 21.83
N PRO A 401 -2.47 -5.89 22.54
CA PRO A 401 -1.82 -6.99 23.25
C PRO A 401 -1.25 -8.02 22.25
N ASP A 402 -0.03 -8.49 22.52
CA ASP A 402 0.57 -9.63 21.83
C ASP A 402 0.00 -10.96 22.35
N LEU A 403 0.48 -12.10 21.82
CA LEU A 403 0.02 -13.43 22.22
C LEU A 403 0.25 -13.76 23.71
N SER A 404 1.13 -13.02 24.38
CA SER A 404 1.39 -13.14 25.83
C SER A 404 0.55 -12.17 26.67
N GLY A 405 -0.33 -11.39 26.03
CA GLY A 405 -1.13 -10.35 26.69
C GLY A 405 -0.36 -9.08 27.01
N ARG A 406 0.87 -8.90 26.52
CA ARG A 406 1.67 -7.70 26.77
C ARG A 406 1.26 -6.61 25.81
N PRO A 407 1.01 -5.36 26.29
CA PRO A 407 0.68 -4.25 25.42
C PRO A 407 1.89 -3.87 24.55
N GLN A 408 1.68 -3.85 23.24
CA GLN A 408 2.66 -3.43 22.24
C GLN A 408 2.21 -2.12 21.61
N PHE A 409 3.09 -1.11 21.57
CA PHE A 409 2.83 0.14 20.86
C PHE A 409 2.86 -0.06 19.35
N LEU A 410 2.21 0.83 18.60
CA LEU A 410 2.13 0.78 17.13
C LEU A 410 3.50 0.93 16.45
N VAL A 411 4.39 1.69 17.06
CA VAL A 411 5.80 1.89 16.67
C VAL A 411 6.70 1.67 17.88
N ASP A 412 8.02 1.67 17.69
CA ASP A 412 8.96 1.53 18.81
C ASP A 412 8.82 2.69 19.80
N PRO A 413 8.98 2.44 21.11
CA PRO A 413 8.88 3.47 22.13
C PRO A 413 9.80 4.66 21.85
N GLY A 414 9.26 5.88 21.99
CA GLY A 414 9.98 7.12 21.74
C GLY A 414 9.96 7.61 20.29
N VAL A 415 9.53 6.80 19.33
CA VAL A 415 9.34 7.23 17.95
C VAL A 415 8.10 8.13 17.86
N GLN A 416 8.24 9.28 17.19
CA GLN A 416 7.20 10.29 17.08
C GLN A 416 6.86 10.57 15.62
N PRO A 417 5.65 11.06 15.33
CA PRO A 417 5.31 11.60 14.01
C PRO A 417 6.28 12.73 13.61
N MET A 418 6.58 12.81 12.34
CA MET A 418 7.48 13.81 11.76
C MET A 418 6.84 15.20 11.89
N LYS A 419 7.45 16.10 12.68
CA LYS A 419 6.94 17.45 12.96
C LYS A 419 6.76 18.30 11.70
N GLU A 420 7.60 18.08 10.72
CA GLU A 420 7.57 18.74 9.43
C GLU A 420 6.23 18.49 8.70
N LEU A 421 5.61 17.35 8.94
CA LEU A 421 4.39 16.90 8.28
C LEU A 421 3.12 17.12 9.10
N VAL A 422 3.19 16.96 10.41
CA VAL A 422 1.98 17.01 11.27
C VAL A 422 1.71 18.40 11.88
N GLY A 423 2.68 19.27 11.93
CA GLY A 423 2.54 20.64 12.42
C GLY A 423 2.99 20.84 13.84
#